data_4b2a83945747a5ce2d9721a3deb58546
#
_entry.id   4b2a83945747a5ce2d9721a3deb58546
#
_cell.length_a   1.000
_cell.length_b   1.000
_cell.length_c   1.000
_cell.angle_alpha   90.00
_cell.angle_beta   90.00
_cell.angle_gamma   90.00
#
_symmetry.space_group_name_H-M   'P 1'
#
loop_
_entity.id
_entity.type
_entity.pdbx_description
1 polymer ?
#
loop_
_entity_poly.entity_id
_entity_poly.type
_entity_poly.pdbx_seq_one_letter_code
_entity_poly.pdbx_strand_id
1 'polypeptide(L)'
;GKCIRGIKGDPVSIGKLERFVADWARENNIKPEPAKEKNGKKVAVIGSGPAGLTCAGDLARLGYDVTIFEALHEAGGVLVYGIPEFRLPKEEVVAKEIANVEALGVKIEKNVIIGKSITIDELIEEEGYEAVFIGSGAGLPKFMGIPGENANGVFSANEYLTRSNLMKAFDEDSNTPIMRGRKVAVVGGGNVAMD
;
A
#
# COMPACT_ATOMS: atom_id res chain seq x y z
N GLY A 1 24.60 3.49 -0.76
CA GLY A 1 25.99 3.76 -0.39
C GLY A 1 26.92 2.56 -0.41
N LYS A 2 26.50 1.33 -0.89
CA LYS A 2 27.38 0.15 -0.93
C LYS A 2 27.71 -0.33 -2.35
N CYS A 3 27.34 0.44 -3.38
CA CYS A 3 27.68 0.09 -4.76
C CYS A 3 29.20 0.30 -4.98
N ILE A 4 29.91 -0.74 -5.42
CA ILE A 4 31.35 -0.71 -5.64
C ILE A 4 31.77 0.36 -6.69
N ARG A 5 30.91 0.67 -7.63
CA ARG A 5 31.16 1.77 -8.59
C ARG A 5 31.24 3.14 -7.91
N GLY A 6 30.55 3.34 -6.79
CA GLY A 6 30.59 4.57 -6.00
C GLY A 6 31.96 4.87 -5.37
N ILE A 7 32.92 3.96 -5.46
CA ILE A 7 34.32 4.17 -5.03
C ILE A 7 35.11 4.98 -6.07
N LYS A 8 34.76 4.82 -7.36
CA LYS A 8 35.53 5.42 -8.49
C LYS A 8 34.67 6.33 -9.39
N GLY A 9 33.45 6.65 -8.99
CA GLY A 9 32.52 7.47 -9.75
C GLY A 9 31.10 7.37 -9.20
N ASP A 10 30.10 7.64 -10.03
CA ASP A 10 28.71 7.55 -9.61
C ASP A 10 28.27 6.12 -9.39
N PRO A 11 27.55 5.81 -8.28
CA PRO A 11 26.97 4.51 -8.05
C PRO A 11 25.88 4.21 -9.07
N VAL A 12 25.63 2.91 -9.32
CA VAL A 12 24.52 2.48 -10.17
C VAL A 12 23.19 2.92 -9.53
N SER A 13 22.35 3.61 -10.30
CA SER A 13 21.03 4.07 -9.89
C SER A 13 20.01 2.93 -9.96
N ILE A 14 20.13 1.93 -9.08
CA ILE A 14 19.31 0.71 -9.08
C ILE A 14 17.82 1.05 -9.10
N GLY A 15 17.34 1.91 -8.19
CA GLY A 15 15.92 2.27 -8.13
C GLY A 15 15.39 2.95 -9.40
N LYS A 16 16.23 3.72 -10.12
CA LYS A 16 15.83 4.29 -11.42
C LYS A 16 15.74 3.22 -12.51
N LEU A 17 16.62 2.22 -12.46
CA LEU A 17 16.57 1.09 -13.39
C LEU A 17 15.37 0.18 -13.12
N GLU A 18 15.05 -0.10 -11.86
CA GLU A 18 13.85 -0.82 -11.46
C GLU A 18 12.59 -0.11 -11.97
N ARG A 19 12.50 1.20 -11.74
CA ARG A 19 11.39 2.00 -12.25
C ARG A 19 11.29 1.95 -13.77
N PHE A 20 12.41 2.12 -14.47
CA PHE A 20 12.44 2.05 -15.93
C PHE A 20 11.90 0.72 -16.46
N VAL A 21 12.32 -0.40 -15.87
CA VAL A 21 11.84 -1.73 -16.27
C VAL A 21 10.35 -1.90 -15.98
N ALA A 22 9.87 -1.43 -14.83
CA ALA A 22 8.46 -1.49 -14.47
C ALA A 22 7.59 -0.63 -15.40
N ASP A 23 8.02 0.60 -15.69
CA ASP A 23 7.32 1.50 -16.61
C ASP A 23 7.27 0.89 -18.02
N TRP A 24 8.38 0.35 -18.50
CA TRP A 24 8.45 -0.32 -19.80
C TRP A 24 7.54 -1.57 -19.87
N ALA A 25 7.54 -2.40 -18.84
CA ALA A 25 6.67 -3.58 -18.77
C ALA A 25 5.18 -3.17 -18.82
N ARG A 26 4.82 -2.10 -18.10
CA ARG A 26 3.45 -1.57 -18.09
C ARG A 26 3.04 -1.02 -19.46
N GLU A 27 3.90 -0.24 -20.11
CA GLU A 27 3.66 0.33 -21.45
C GLU A 27 3.52 -0.76 -22.54
N ASN A 28 4.25 -1.85 -22.38
CA ASN A 28 4.19 -2.99 -23.31
C ASN A 28 3.17 -4.07 -22.87
N ASN A 29 2.33 -3.80 -21.87
CA ASN A 29 1.30 -4.73 -21.37
C ASN A 29 1.85 -6.12 -20.98
N ILE A 30 3.08 -6.17 -20.47
CA ILE A 30 3.65 -7.42 -19.96
C ILE A 30 2.97 -7.75 -18.64
N LYS A 31 2.25 -8.86 -18.63
CA LYS A 31 1.54 -9.33 -17.45
C LYS A 31 2.26 -10.52 -16.81
N PRO A 32 2.18 -10.64 -15.48
CA PRO A 32 2.70 -11.83 -14.82
C PRO A 32 1.91 -13.07 -15.23
N GLU A 33 2.60 -14.19 -15.34
CA GLU A 33 1.98 -15.48 -15.65
C GLU A 33 1.51 -16.14 -14.34
N PRO A 34 0.24 -16.59 -14.24
CA PRO A 34 -0.23 -17.35 -13.10
C PRO A 34 0.44 -18.73 -13.03
N ALA A 35 0.41 -19.35 -11.85
CA ALA A 35 0.90 -20.71 -11.68
C ALA A 35 0.17 -21.68 -12.61
N LYS A 36 0.92 -22.59 -13.22
CA LYS A 36 0.35 -23.63 -14.11
C LYS A 36 -0.50 -24.63 -13.35
N GLU A 37 -0.12 -24.91 -12.10
CA GLU A 37 -0.81 -25.86 -11.22
C GLU A 37 -1.05 -25.23 -9.85
N LYS A 38 -2.23 -25.47 -9.31
CA LYS A 38 -2.58 -25.09 -7.94
C LYS A 38 -2.18 -26.20 -6.97
N ASN A 39 -1.64 -25.84 -5.80
CA ASN A 39 -1.26 -26.81 -4.77
C ASN A 39 -2.40 -27.14 -3.79
N GLY A 40 -3.58 -26.53 -3.95
CA GLY A 40 -4.77 -26.73 -3.14
C GLY A 40 -4.74 -26.09 -1.74
N LYS A 41 -3.69 -25.33 -1.43
CA LYS A 41 -3.53 -24.69 -0.13
C LYS A 41 -3.96 -23.23 -0.16
N LYS A 42 -4.71 -22.82 0.87
CA LYS A 42 -5.20 -21.45 1.04
C LYS A 42 -4.31 -20.64 1.98
N VAL A 43 -3.98 -19.41 1.60
CA VAL A 43 -3.25 -18.48 2.46
C VAL A 43 -4.01 -17.15 2.55
N ALA A 44 -4.23 -16.68 3.77
CA ALA A 44 -4.78 -15.37 4.05
C ALA A 44 -3.66 -14.32 4.18
N VAL A 45 -3.84 -13.17 3.56
CA VAL A 45 -2.93 -12.02 3.69
C VAL A 45 -3.72 -10.86 4.28
N ILE A 46 -3.28 -10.33 5.41
CA ILE A 46 -3.92 -9.21 6.10
C ILE A 46 -3.24 -7.91 5.71
N GLY A 47 -3.97 -7.09 4.96
CA GLY A 47 -3.51 -5.81 4.43
C GLY A 47 -3.01 -5.88 2.99
N SER A 48 -3.48 -4.96 2.16
CA SER A 48 -3.16 -4.82 0.74
C SER A 48 -2.06 -3.79 0.45
N GLY A 49 -1.28 -3.43 1.46
CA GLY A 49 -0.11 -2.56 1.27
C GLY A 49 1.02 -3.27 0.49
N PRO A 50 2.16 -2.62 0.27
CA PRO A 50 3.27 -3.18 -0.52
C PRO A 50 3.69 -4.58 -0.08
N ALA A 51 3.77 -4.83 1.24
CA ALA A 51 4.16 -6.12 1.78
C ALA A 51 3.12 -7.21 1.46
N GLY A 52 1.82 -6.90 1.65
CA GLY A 52 0.74 -7.83 1.37
C GLY A 52 0.62 -8.17 -0.12
N LEU A 53 0.68 -7.16 -0.98
CA LEU A 53 0.63 -7.34 -2.44
C LEU A 53 1.79 -8.20 -2.94
N THR A 54 3.01 -7.94 -2.45
CA THR A 54 4.20 -8.73 -2.83
C THR A 54 4.07 -10.16 -2.37
N CYS A 55 3.74 -10.38 -1.10
CA CYS A 55 3.56 -11.72 -0.53
C CYS A 55 2.48 -12.50 -1.29
N ALA A 56 1.33 -11.87 -1.54
CA ALA A 56 0.23 -12.50 -2.26
C ALA A 56 0.59 -12.88 -3.70
N GLY A 57 1.27 -11.97 -4.41
CA GLY A 57 1.71 -12.23 -5.78
C GLY A 57 2.72 -13.38 -5.87
N ASP A 58 3.68 -13.43 -4.96
CA ASP A 58 4.68 -14.50 -4.93
C ASP A 58 4.05 -15.86 -4.57
N LEU A 59 3.17 -15.89 -3.58
CA LEU A 59 2.45 -17.11 -3.21
C LEU A 59 1.53 -17.61 -4.34
N ALA A 60 0.84 -16.71 -5.03
CA ALA A 60 0.00 -17.07 -6.17
C ALA A 60 0.81 -17.69 -7.30
N ARG A 61 2.02 -17.19 -7.60
CA ARG A 61 2.95 -17.78 -8.57
C ARG A 61 3.43 -19.17 -8.16
N LEU A 62 3.48 -19.45 -6.85
CA LEU A 62 3.81 -20.77 -6.31
C LEU A 62 2.60 -21.73 -6.25
N GLY A 63 1.43 -21.30 -6.72
CA GLY A 63 0.24 -22.13 -6.84
C GLY A 63 -0.67 -22.12 -5.61
N TYR A 64 -0.46 -21.26 -4.66
CA TYR A 64 -1.36 -21.10 -3.52
C TYR A 64 -2.64 -20.35 -3.91
N ASP A 65 -3.75 -20.66 -3.24
CA ASP A 65 -4.96 -19.86 -3.30
C ASP A 65 -4.85 -18.75 -2.25
N VAL A 66 -4.70 -17.52 -2.71
CA VAL A 66 -4.43 -16.38 -1.85
C VAL A 66 -5.62 -15.42 -1.81
N THR A 67 -6.02 -15.03 -0.61
CA THR A 67 -6.98 -13.95 -0.38
C THR A 67 -6.33 -12.86 0.47
N ILE A 68 -6.37 -11.64 -0.01
CA ILE A 68 -5.99 -10.45 0.74
C ILE A 68 -7.24 -9.87 1.41
N PHE A 69 -7.18 -9.64 2.71
CA PHE A 69 -8.21 -8.94 3.49
C PHE A 69 -7.73 -7.51 3.77
N GLU A 70 -8.47 -6.54 3.25
CA GLU A 70 -8.16 -5.12 3.38
C GLU A 70 -9.23 -4.40 4.21
N ALA A 71 -8.78 -3.67 5.22
CA ALA A 71 -9.70 -2.92 6.09
C ALA A 71 -10.35 -1.72 5.43
N LEU A 72 -9.67 -1.11 4.47
CA LEU A 72 -10.13 0.07 3.74
C LEU A 72 -11.01 -0.31 2.54
N HIS A 73 -11.72 0.69 2.01
CA HIS A 73 -12.55 0.53 0.82
C HIS A 73 -11.74 0.49 -0.49
N GLU A 74 -10.46 0.84 -0.44
CA GLU A 74 -9.53 0.75 -1.55
C GLU A 74 -8.30 -0.08 -1.16
N ALA A 75 -7.84 -0.91 -2.10
CA ALA A 75 -6.61 -1.68 -1.95
C ALA A 75 -5.37 -0.82 -2.25
N GLY A 76 -4.22 -1.19 -1.69
CA GLY A 76 -2.94 -0.53 -1.91
C GLY A 76 -2.30 0.04 -0.64
N GLY A 77 -3.05 0.15 0.46
CA GLY A 77 -2.52 0.65 1.72
C GLY A 77 -1.88 2.03 1.58
N VAL A 78 -0.67 2.19 2.09
CA VAL A 78 0.07 3.47 2.03
C VAL A 78 0.30 3.99 0.61
N LEU A 79 0.32 3.14 -0.40
CA LEU A 79 0.42 3.54 -1.80
C LEU A 79 -0.77 4.41 -2.23
N VAL A 80 -1.93 4.22 -1.59
CA VAL A 80 -3.17 4.93 -1.91
C VAL A 80 -3.46 6.02 -0.89
N TYR A 81 -3.43 5.73 0.42
CA TYR A 81 -3.79 6.73 1.43
C TYR A 81 -2.67 7.70 1.77
N GLY A 82 -1.39 7.30 1.64
CA GLY A 82 -0.26 8.07 2.16
C GLY A 82 0.54 8.82 1.11
N ILE A 83 0.86 8.19 -0.03
CA ILE A 83 1.70 8.80 -1.06
C ILE A 83 0.84 9.68 -1.98
N PRO A 84 1.18 10.97 -2.21
CA PRO A 84 0.41 11.85 -3.08
C PRO A 84 0.41 11.44 -4.54
N GLU A 85 -0.65 11.85 -5.26
CA GLU A 85 -0.83 11.58 -6.68
C GLU A 85 0.35 12.04 -7.55
N PHE A 86 0.93 13.20 -7.26
CA PHE A 86 2.07 13.74 -8.00
C PHE A 86 3.37 12.94 -7.85
N ARG A 87 3.46 12.08 -6.82
CA ARG A 87 4.59 11.16 -6.64
C ARG A 87 4.32 9.77 -7.19
N LEU A 88 3.12 9.29 -6.98
CA LEU A 88 2.70 7.94 -7.36
C LEU A 88 1.26 7.98 -7.88
N PRO A 89 1.07 8.08 -9.20
CA PRO A 89 -0.25 8.06 -9.82
C PRO A 89 -1.04 6.80 -9.46
N LYS A 90 -2.28 6.98 -8.99
CA LYS A 90 -3.07 5.86 -8.45
C LYS A 90 -3.60 4.97 -9.57
N GLU A 91 -4.22 5.58 -10.58
CA GLU A 91 -4.85 4.82 -11.67
C GLU A 91 -3.82 4.26 -12.65
N GLU A 92 -2.78 5.06 -12.97
CA GLU A 92 -1.80 4.66 -13.98
C GLU A 92 -0.78 3.65 -13.47
N VAL A 93 -0.49 3.66 -12.17
CA VAL A 93 0.54 2.81 -11.56
C VAL A 93 -0.06 1.84 -10.56
N VAL A 94 -0.62 2.35 -9.44
CA VAL A 94 -1.03 1.50 -8.32
C VAL A 94 -2.14 0.54 -8.70
N ALA A 95 -3.18 1.02 -9.36
CA ALA A 95 -4.31 0.18 -9.78
C ALA A 95 -3.87 -0.91 -10.78
N LYS A 96 -2.91 -0.59 -11.67
CA LYS A 96 -2.38 -1.59 -12.61
C LYS A 96 -1.53 -2.66 -11.93
N GLU A 97 -0.74 -2.27 -10.92
CA GLU A 97 0.01 -3.25 -10.13
C GLU A 97 -0.92 -4.16 -9.31
N ILE A 98 -1.98 -3.60 -8.73
CA ILE A 98 -3.02 -4.39 -8.05
C ILE A 98 -3.69 -5.35 -9.04
N ALA A 99 -4.10 -4.87 -10.22
CA ALA A 99 -4.69 -5.70 -11.26
C ALA A 99 -3.75 -6.81 -11.74
N ASN A 100 -2.44 -6.59 -11.76
CA ASN A 100 -1.47 -7.63 -12.07
C ASN A 100 -1.44 -8.72 -10.98
N VAL A 101 -1.59 -8.36 -9.71
CA VAL A 101 -1.68 -9.32 -8.60
C VAL A 101 -2.99 -10.10 -8.69
N GLU A 102 -4.12 -9.46 -8.98
CA GLU A 102 -5.41 -10.12 -9.20
C GLU A 102 -5.37 -11.06 -10.42
N ALA A 103 -4.66 -10.68 -11.48
CA ALA A 103 -4.48 -11.53 -12.68
C ALA A 103 -3.73 -12.84 -12.39
N LEU A 104 -2.94 -12.91 -11.31
CA LEU A 104 -2.34 -14.15 -10.81
C LEU A 104 -3.35 -15.08 -10.12
N GLY A 105 -4.59 -14.63 -9.91
CA GLY A 105 -5.65 -15.36 -9.23
C GLY A 105 -5.79 -15.02 -7.75
N VAL A 106 -5.15 -13.95 -7.27
CA VAL A 106 -5.33 -13.43 -5.92
C VAL A 106 -6.70 -12.77 -5.80
N LYS A 107 -7.42 -13.06 -4.72
CA LYS A 107 -8.67 -12.37 -4.36
C LYS A 107 -8.36 -11.24 -3.39
N ILE A 108 -9.07 -10.12 -3.51
CA ILE A 108 -8.96 -9.00 -2.59
C ILE A 108 -10.34 -8.68 -2.02
N GLU A 109 -10.51 -8.93 -0.72
CA GLU A 109 -11.73 -8.66 0.04
C GLU A 109 -11.55 -7.35 0.80
N LYS A 110 -12.23 -6.31 0.33
CA LYS A 110 -12.16 -4.95 0.92
C LYS A 110 -13.21 -4.77 2.03
N ASN A 111 -13.00 -3.79 2.91
CA ASN A 111 -13.86 -3.48 4.06
C ASN A 111 -13.94 -4.62 5.08
N VAL A 112 -12.90 -5.43 5.19
CA VAL A 112 -12.79 -6.53 6.16
C VAL A 112 -11.74 -6.21 7.20
N ILE A 113 -12.17 -5.98 8.44
CA ILE A 113 -11.28 -5.66 9.56
C ILE A 113 -11.03 -6.93 10.36
N ILE A 114 -9.83 -7.50 10.21
CA ILE A 114 -9.43 -8.70 10.96
C ILE A 114 -9.42 -8.41 12.47
N GLY A 115 -10.01 -9.31 13.24
CA GLY A 115 -10.23 -9.15 14.67
C GLY A 115 -11.53 -8.38 15.02
N LYS A 116 -12.29 -7.94 13.99
CA LYS A 116 -13.62 -7.30 14.14
C LYS A 116 -14.67 -7.97 13.26
N SER A 117 -14.44 -8.01 11.96
CA SER A 117 -15.35 -8.65 10.99
C SER A 117 -15.21 -10.18 11.00
N ILE A 118 -13.97 -10.63 11.09
CA ILE A 118 -13.56 -12.03 11.19
C ILE A 118 -12.25 -12.09 11.96
N THR A 119 -12.06 -13.12 12.76
CA THR A 119 -10.84 -13.36 13.53
C THR A 119 -9.83 -14.22 12.76
N ILE A 120 -8.59 -14.28 13.24
CA ILE A 120 -7.57 -15.18 12.67
C ILE A 120 -7.95 -16.65 12.92
N ASP A 121 -8.52 -16.94 14.08
CA ASP A 121 -8.94 -18.30 14.42
C ASP A 121 -10.04 -18.78 13.49
N GLU A 122 -11.07 -17.95 13.24
CA GLU A 122 -12.12 -18.25 12.25
C GLU A 122 -11.56 -18.44 10.83
N LEU A 123 -10.57 -17.63 10.41
CA LEU A 123 -9.91 -17.83 9.11
C LEU A 123 -9.25 -19.22 9.01
N ILE A 124 -8.61 -19.68 10.08
CA ILE A 124 -7.91 -20.97 10.10
C ILE A 124 -8.88 -22.13 10.29
N GLU A 125 -9.77 -22.04 11.28
CA GLU A 125 -10.60 -23.16 11.72
C GLU A 125 -11.87 -23.33 10.88
N GLU A 126 -12.48 -22.23 10.42
CA GLU A 126 -13.75 -22.27 9.69
C GLU A 126 -13.58 -22.07 8.19
N GLU A 127 -12.75 -21.10 7.78
CA GLU A 127 -12.55 -20.77 6.36
C GLU A 127 -11.46 -21.65 5.70
N GLY A 128 -10.69 -22.39 6.48
CA GLY A 128 -9.70 -23.37 6.02
C GLY A 128 -8.43 -22.76 5.43
N TYR A 129 -8.01 -21.60 5.91
CA TYR A 129 -6.70 -21.06 5.59
C TYR A 129 -5.62 -21.79 6.38
N GLU A 130 -4.57 -22.27 5.69
CA GLU A 130 -3.45 -23.00 6.32
C GLU A 130 -2.41 -22.08 6.94
N ALA A 131 -2.36 -20.82 6.48
CA ALA A 131 -1.44 -19.81 7.01
C ALA A 131 -2.01 -18.41 6.85
N VAL A 132 -1.54 -17.51 7.71
CA VAL A 132 -1.91 -16.09 7.71
C VAL A 132 -0.64 -15.24 7.69
N PHE A 133 -0.52 -14.35 6.71
CA PHE A 133 0.51 -13.33 6.66
C PHE A 133 -0.06 -12.00 7.17
N ILE A 134 0.61 -11.36 8.11
CA ILE A 134 0.17 -10.08 8.68
C ILE A 134 1.02 -8.95 8.12
N GLY A 135 0.40 -8.16 7.24
CA GLY A 135 0.99 -6.98 6.59
C GLY A 135 0.16 -5.71 6.83
N SER A 136 -0.38 -5.53 8.04
CA SER A 136 -1.31 -4.46 8.40
C SER A 136 -0.73 -3.04 8.36
N GLY A 137 0.59 -2.91 8.18
CA GLY A 137 1.26 -1.61 8.12
C GLY A 137 1.35 -0.89 9.46
N ALA A 138 1.71 0.39 9.42
CA ALA A 138 1.88 1.27 10.58
C ALA A 138 1.04 2.56 10.41
N GLY A 139 -0.26 2.40 10.13
CA GLY A 139 -1.18 3.51 9.86
C GLY A 139 -1.52 4.38 11.07
N LEU A 140 -1.26 3.91 12.30
CA LEU A 140 -1.53 4.69 13.50
C LEU A 140 -0.49 5.82 13.67
N PRO A 141 -0.93 7.07 13.86
CA PRO A 141 -0.03 8.19 14.05
C PRO A 141 0.72 8.09 15.39
N LYS A 142 1.97 8.56 15.40
CA LYS A 142 2.72 8.78 16.63
C LYS A 142 2.57 10.23 17.05
N PHE A 143 1.96 10.45 18.19
CA PHE A 143 1.85 11.76 18.80
C PHE A 143 3.10 12.10 19.60
N MET A 144 3.40 13.41 19.72
CA MET A 144 4.57 13.90 20.43
C MET A 144 4.34 13.99 21.95
N GLY A 145 3.08 14.02 22.38
CA GLY A 145 2.70 14.15 23.78
C GLY A 145 2.97 15.54 24.36
N ILE A 146 2.87 16.59 23.54
CA ILE A 146 3.13 17.98 23.95
C ILE A 146 1.83 18.77 24.15
N PRO A 147 1.84 19.83 25.00
CA PRO A 147 0.67 20.69 25.18
C PRO A 147 0.21 21.33 23.87
N GLY A 148 -1.10 21.31 23.62
CA GLY A 148 -1.70 21.90 22.43
C GLY A 148 -1.79 20.96 21.22
N GLU A 149 -1.28 19.75 21.30
CA GLU A 149 -1.34 18.77 20.21
C GLU A 149 -2.77 18.38 19.81
N ASN A 150 -3.73 18.50 20.74
CA ASN A 150 -5.16 18.26 20.51
C ASN A 150 -5.94 19.52 20.10
N ALA A 151 -5.26 20.65 19.81
CA ALA A 151 -5.92 21.87 19.40
C ALA A 151 -6.45 21.77 17.96
N ASN A 152 -7.50 22.54 17.66
CA ASN A 152 -8.04 22.63 16.31
C ASN A 152 -6.96 23.16 15.35
N GLY A 153 -6.83 22.50 14.20
CA GLY A 153 -5.82 22.82 13.19
C GLY A 153 -4.49 22.08 13.36
N VAL A 154 -4.39 21.22 14.39
CA VAL A 154 -3.27 20.27 14.53
C VAL A 154 -3.71 18.92 13.99
N PHE A 155 -2.98 18.39 13.03
CA PHE A 155 -3.26 17.14 12.36
C PHE A 155 -2.05 16.21 12.42
N SER A 156 -2.28 14.92 12.54
CA SER A 156 -1.26 13.96 12.17
C SER A 156 -1.08 13.95 10.64
N ALA A 157 0.14 13.70 10.18
CA ALA A 157 0.39 13.56 8.74
C ALA A 157 -0.48 12.47 8.10
N ASN A 158 -0.67 11.33 8.79
CA ASN A 158 -1.53 10.25 8.28
C ASN A 158 -2.98 10.70 8.07
N GLU A 159 -3.54 11.46 9.01
CA GLU A 159 -4.90 11.97 8.86
C GLU A 159 -5.01 12.94 7.67
N TYR A 160 -4.08 13.88 7.58
CA TYR A 160 -4.10 14.88 6.51
C TYR A 160 -3.90 14.25 5.13
N LEU A 161 -2.94 13.34 5.01
CA LEU A 161 -2.66 12.62 3.76
C LEU A 161 -3.78 11.66 3.38
N THR A 162 -4.42 10.98 4.34
CA THR A 162 -5.57 10.13 4.06
C THR A 162 -6.73 10.94 3.50
N ARG A 163 -7.03 12.10 4.08
CA ARG A 163 -8.06 13.00 3.54
C ARG A 163 -7.71 13.49 2.14
N SER A 164 -6.46 13.91 1.95
CA SER A 164 -6.00 14.39 0.65
C SER A 164 -6.03 13.30 -0.41
N ASN A 165 -5.45 12.14 -0.15
CA ASN A 165 -5.22 11.10 -1.16
C ASN A 165 -6.41 10.13 -1.27
N LEU A 166 -6.69 9.33 -0.24
CA LEU A 166 -7.74 8.30 -0.28
C LEU A 166 -9.14 8.91 -0.40
N MET A 167 -9.39 9.98 0.34
CA MET A 167 -10.68 10.69 0.34
C MET A 167 -10.74 11.79 -0.73
N LYS A 168 -9.71 11.89 -1.58
CA LYS A 168 -9.64 12.78 -2.75
C LYS A 168 -9.85 14.27 -2.47
N ALA A 169 -9.46 14.79 -1.29
CA ALA A 169 -9.59 16.20 -0.98
C ALA A 169 -8.68 17.12 -1.84
N PHE A 170 -7.78 16.56 -2.63
CA PHE A 170 -7.00 17.27 -3.64
C PHE A 170 -7.84 17.62 -4.89
N ASP A 171 -8.90 16.86 -5.15
CA ASP A 171 -9.77 17.02 -6.31
C ASP A 171 -10.78 18.15 -6.03
N GLU A 172 -10.93 19.06 -6.98
CA GLU A 172 -11.82 20.21 -6.86
C GLU A 172 -13.30 19.82 -6.81
N ASP A 173 -13.66 18.69 -7.43
CA ASP A 173 -15.01 18.13 -7.43
C ASP A 173 -15.32 17.28 -6.19
N SER A 174 -14.35 17.08 -5.30
CA SER A 174 -14.53 16.30 -4.08
C SER A 174 -15.20 17.11 -2.97
N ASN A 175 -16.17 16.49 -2.31
CA ASN A 175 -16.83 17.05 -1.14
C ASN A 175 -16.04 16.80 0.18
N THR A 176 -14.86 16.22 0.11
CA THR A 176 -14.06 15.93 1.31
C THR A 176 -13.48 17.22 1.91
N PRO A 177 -13.84 17.57 3.16
CA PRO A 177 -13.32 18.77 3.79
C PRO A 177 -11.85 18.62 4.14
N ILE A 178 -11.05 19.62 3.78
CA ILE A 178 -9.65 19.72 4.19
C ILE A 178 -9.34 21.14 4.64
N MET A 179 -8.65 21.28 5.77
CA MET A 179 -8.25 22.59 6.28
C MET A 179 -6.99 23.05 5.53
N ARG A 180 -7.06 24.23 4.92
CA ARG A 180 -5.93 24.89 4.27
C ARG A 180 -5.51 26.09 5.11
N GLY A 181 -4.33 26.00 5.73
CA GLY A 181 -3.78 27.08 6.54
C GLY A 181 -3.07 28.15 5.70
N ARG A 182 -3.18 29.44 6.07
CA ARG A 182 -2.37 30.50 5.46
C ARG A 182 -0.89 30.43 5.86
N LYS A 183 -0.63 29.93 7.07
CA LYS A 183 0.71 29.64 7.60
C LYS A 183 0.64 28.25 8.20
N VAL A 184 1.52 27.39 7.76
CA VAL A 184 1.55 25.97 8.16
C VAL A 184 2.95 25.67 8.70
N ALA A 185 2.99 24.98 9.84
CA ALA A 185 4.21 24.40 10.37
C ALA A 185 4.14 22.88 10.19
N VAL A 186 5.17 22.30 9.59
CA VAL A 186 5.31 20.86 9.45
C VAL A 186 6.45 20.40 10.36
N VAL A 187 6.16 19.44 11.23
CA VAL A 187 7.13 18.89 12.18
C VAL A 187 7.65 17.56 11.63
N GLY A 188 8.88 17.58 11.16
CA GLY A 188 9.55 16.41 10.56
C GLY A 188 10.35 16.78 9.32
N GLY A 189 11.20 15.88 8.83
CA GLY A 189 12.02 16.06 7.65
C GLY A 189 12.11 14.79 6.79
N GLY A 190 11.25 13.81 7.06
CA GLY A 190 11.14 12.59 6.24
C GLY A 190 10.20 12.76 5.05
N ASN A 191 10.07 11.71 4.24
CA ASN A 191 9.22 11.73 3.04
C ASN A 191 7.77 12.13 3.35
N VAL A 192 7.21 11.63 4.44
CA VAL A 192 5.84 11.94 4.86
C VAL A 192 5.63 13.43 5.18
N ALA A 193 6.67 14.09 5.71
CA ALA A 193 6.61 15.53 5.99
C ALA A 193 6.79 16.38 4.72
N MET A 194 7.42 15.83 3.70
CA MET A 194 7.63 16.49 2.40
C MET A 194 6.44 16.30 1.46
N ASP A 195 5.62 15.27 1.69
CA ASP A 195 4.37 14.99 0.99
C ASP A 195 3.24 15.92 1.47
#